data_a7c4a113009293c50286ba0e4f0ec161
#
_entry.id   a7c4a113009293c50286ba0e4f0ec161
#
_cell.length_a   1.000
_cell.length_b   1.000
_cell.length_c   1.000
_cell.angle_alpha   90.00
_cell.angle_beta   90.00
_cell.angle_gamma   90.00
#
_symmetry.space_group_name_H-M   'P 1'
#
loop_
_entity.id
_entity.type
_entity.pdbx_description
1 polymer ?
#
loop_
_entity_poly.entity_id
_entity_poly.type
_entity_poly.pdbx_seq_one_letter_code
_entity_poly.pdbx_strand_id
1 'polypeptide(L)'
;LNLTLKNDSAYGKVDERAFLDLCEFAENVIKRRIEQLAEVAMVDVTGLVERQLQIVPDPDKLAVLGLSIEDIENVLAQNNVEPGSMTVRDGYYEYNIKFSTLLRTEEDVKGILLRKEGRIIRLGDFCRVEIVPAKEKGVSMSNGKRAVTLAVIKQADENMEDMKLAINSTMDYFKKVYPDIDFSISRNQTELLDYTISNLQQNLSLGFLFICIVAVLFLGDIKSPFIIGLSMVVSIVICFLFFYLFKMSLNIISLSGLIPVSYTHLTLPTI
;
A
#
# COMPACT_ATOMS: atom_id res chain seq x y z
N LEU A 1 2.45 4.27 -4.24
CA LEU A 1 3.16 5.22 -3.39
C LEU A 1 4.50 4.61 -3.00
N ASN A 2 5.59 5.34 -3.18
CA ASN A 2 6.93 4.90 -2.76
C ASN A 2 7.46 5.83 -1.68
N LEU A 3 8.08 5.22 -0.67
CA LEU A 3 8.79 5.90 0.40
C LEU A 3 10.29 5.63 0.25
N THR A 4 11.08 6.69 0.22
CA THR A 4 12.55 6.62 0.17
C THR A 4 13.16 7.57 1.19
N LEU A 5 14.36 7.25 1.67
CA LEU A 5 15.11 8.17 2.52
C LEU A 5 15.73 9.27 1.66
N LYS A 6 15.58 10.54 2.07
CA LYS A 6 16.17 11.68 1.34
C LYS A 6 17.68 11.64 1.33
N ASN A 7 18.28 11.25 2.46
CA ASN A 7 19.73 11.21 2.65
C ASN A 7 20.38 9.98 1.99
N ASP A 8 19.59 9.08 1.44
CA ASP A 8 20.12 7.92 0.75
C ASP A 8 20.60 8.30 -0.65
N SER A 9 21.82 7.92 -1.01
CA SER A 9 22.37 8.20 -2.34
C SER A 9 21.84 7.18 -3.35
N ALA A 10 21.42 7.67 -4.50
CA ALA A 10 21.07 6.79 -5.61
C ALA A 10 22.25 5.87 -5.94
N TYR A 11 22.02 4.56 -5.94
CA TYR A 11 23.04 3.52 -6.16
C TYR A 11 24.19 3.46 -5.12
N GLY A 12 24.05 4.15 -3.96
CA GLY A 12 25.00 4.12 -2.87
C GLY A 12 24.77 3.01 -1.84
N LYS A 13 25.65 2.96 -0.82
CA LYS A 13 25.40 2.11 0.36
C LYS A 13 24.19 2.65 1.11
N VAL A 14 23.18 1.82 1.24
CA VAL A 14 22.01 2.09 2.08
C VAL A 14 22.43 1.94 3.55
N ASP A 15 22.04 2.89 4.38
CA ASP A 15 22.10 2.68 5.83
C ASP A 15 21.02 1.66 6.20
N GLU A 16 21.44 0.41 6.44
CA GLU A 16 20.53 -0.69 6.71
C GLU A 16 19.65 -0.44 7.94
N ARG A 17 20.17 0.27 8.95
CA ARG A 17 19.39 0.60 10.14
C ARG A 17 18.31 1.62 9.84
N ALA A 18 18.67 2.69 9.15
CA ALA A 18 17.72 3.72 8.75
C ALA A 18 16.65 3.16 7.80
N PHE A 19 17.01 2.20 6.94
CA PHE A 19 16.05 1.52 6.07
C PHE A 19 15.09 0.59 6.84
N LEU A 20 15.59 -0.13 7.85
CA LEU A 20 14.74 -0.94 8.73
C LEU A 20 13.75 -0.06 9.51
N ASP A 21 14.20 1.11 9.99
CA ASP A 21 13.32 2.09 10.64
C ASP A 21 12.25 2.60 9.68
N LEU A 22 12.60 2.86 8.41
CA LEU A 22 11.66 3.24 7.36
C LEU A 22 10.63 2.12 7.09
N CYS A 23 11.06 0.87 7.05
CA CYS A 23 10.16 -0.28 6.85
C CYS A 23 9.12 -0.38 7.98
N GLU A 24 9.57 -0.31 9.24
CA GLU A 24 8.70 -0.36 10.39
C GLU A 24 7.74 0.83 10.45
N PHE A 25 8.24 2.02 10.13
CA PHE A 25 7.44 3.23 10.03
C PHE A 25 6.39 3.15 8.93
N ALA A 26 6.76 2.64 7.75
CA ALA A 26 5.86 2.46 6.62
C ALA A 26 4.70 1.52 6.95
N GLU A 27 4.98 0.41 7.65
CA GLU A 27 3.98 -0.58 8.01
C GLU A 27 3.09 -0.14 9.18
N ASN A 28 3.69 0.40 10.24
CA ASN A 28 2.97 0.70 11.49
C ASN A 28 2.30 2.07 11.51
N VAL A 29 2.80 3.04 10.74
CA VAL A 29 2.29 4.41 10.76
C VAL A 29 1.63 4.77 9.42
N ILE A 30 2.39 4.71 8.32
CA ILE A 30 1.89 5.20 7.03
C ILE A 30 0.77 4.33 6.49
N LYS A 31 0.98 3.02 6.43
CA LYS A 31 -0.03 2.05 5.99
C LYS A 31 -1.32 2.21 6.77
N ARG A 32 -1.22 2.16 8.12
CA ARG A 32 -2.40 2.25 8.98
C ARG A 32 -3.14 3.57 8.84
N ARG A 33 -2.42 4.67 8.62
CA ARG A 33 -3.04 5.98 8.42
C ARG A 33 -3.78 6.07 7.09
N ILE A 34 -3.24 5.46 6.04
CA ILE A 34 -3.89 5.42 4.73
C ILE A 34 -5.11 4.47 4.77
N GLU A 35 -5.02 3.33 5.45
CA GLU A 35 -6.14 2.39 5.63
C GLU A 35 -7.32 2.95 6.45
N GLN A 36 -7.12 4.04 7.19
CA GLN A 36 -8.19 4.74 7.91
C GLN A 36 -9.04 5.65 7.02
N LEU A 37 -8.62 5.89 5.77
CA LEU A 37 -9.39 6.66 4.81
C LEU A 37 -10.59 5.81 4.33
N ALA A 38 -11.77 6.42 4.30
CA ALA A 38 -13.01 5.73 3.91
C ALA A 38 -12.96 5.19 2.48
N GLU A 39 -12.21 5.88 1.61
CA GLU A 39 -12.05 5.57 0.20
C GLU A 39 -11.09 4.41 -0.07
N VAL A 40 -10.35 3.94 0.95
CA VAL A 40 -9.32 2.92 0.84
C VAL A 40 -9.83 1.58 1.40
N ALA A 41 -9.78 0.53 0.58
CA ALA A 41 -10.13 -0.82 1.00
C ALA A 41 -9.01 -1.49 1.78
N MET A 42 -7.79 -1.38 1.27
CA MET A 42 -6.59 -1.95 1.87
C MET A 42 -5.34 -1.31 1.27
N VAL A 43 -4.23 -1.45 2.00
CA VAL A 43 -2.90 -1.06 1.52
C VAL A 43 -1.99 -2.28 1.56
N ASP A 44 -1.50 -2.67 0.40
CA ASP A 44 -0.50 -3.72 0.29
C ASP A 44 0.91 -3.12 0.26
N VAL A 45 1.85 -3.74 0.99
CA VAL A 45 3.20 -3.20 1.14
C VAL A 45 4.21 -4.17 0.57
N THR A 46 5.11 -3.66 -0.26
CA THR A 46 6.20 -4.43 -0.86
C THR A 46 7.55 -3.77 -0.62
N GLY A 47 8.61 -4.56 -0.63
CA GLY A 47 9.97 -4.08 -0.34
C GLY A 47 10.26 -3.90 1.15
N LEU A 48 9.40 -4.43 2.03
CA LEU A 48 9.65 -4.48 3.47
C LEU A 48 10.76 -5.47 3.80
N VAL A 49 11.58 -5.07 4.75
CA VAL A 49 12.53 -5.95 5.43
C VAL A 49 12.20 -5.93 6.91
N GLU A 50 11.90 -7.10 7.43
CA GLU A 50 11.60 -7.28 8.84
C GLU A 50 12.90 -7.30 9.65
N ARG A 51 12.83 -6.85 10.90
CA ARG A 51 13.92 -7.02 11.85
C ARG A 51 13.92 -8.45 12.37
N GLN A 52 15.06 -9.08 12.35
CA GLN A 52 15.26 -10.41 12.91
C GLN A 52 16.29 -10.32 14.04
N LEU A 53 15.95 -10.89 15.18
CA LEU A 53 16.89 -11.08 16.27
C LEU A 53 17.70 -12.34 15.97
N GLN A 54 18.97 -12.16 15.67
CA GLN A 54 19.89 -13.26 15.38
C GLN A 54 20.69 -13.60 16.63
N ILE A 55 20.68 -14.88 17.01
CA ILE A 55 21.42 -15.41 18.12
C ILE A 55 22.48 -16.35 17.57
N VAL A 56 23.76 -15.98 17.71
CA VAL A 56 24.89 -16.76 17.21
C VAL A 56 25.67 -17.28 18.42
N PRO A 57 25.57 -18.58 18.74
CA PRO A 57 26.32 -19.16 19.83
C PRO A 57 27.80 -19.30 19.44
N ASP A 58 28.66 -19.14 20.43
CA ASP A 58 30.10 -19.38 20.31
C ASP A 58 30.37 -20.89 20.50
N PRO A 59 30.86 -21.61 19.48
CA PRO A 59 31.02 -23.06 19.52
C PRO A 59 32.04 -23.51 20.58
N ASP A 60 33.10 -22.73 20.81
CA ASP A 60 34.13 -23.08 21.79
C ASP A 60 33.57 -22.97 23.21
N LYS A 61 32.80 -21.93 23.47
CA LYS A 61 32.14 -21.76 24.78
C LYS A 61 31.07 -22.82 25.03
N LEU A 62 30.27 -23.18 23.98
CA LEU A 62 29.31 -24.27 24.09
C LEU A 62 29.96 -25.59 24.50
N ALA A 63 31.08 -25.93 23.84
CA ALA A 63 31.82 -27.15 24.16
C ALA A 63 32.35 -27.17 25.59
N VAL A 64 32.91 -26.05 26.09
CA VAL A 64 33.37 -25.91 27.46
C VAL A 64 32.27 -26.01 28.50
N LEU A 65 31.09 -25.47 28.18
CA LEU A 65 29.94 -25.45 29.08
C LEU A 65 29.08 -26.73 29.00
N GLY A 66 29.39 -27.63 28.06
CA GLY A 66 28.61 -28.84 27.82
C GLY A 66 27.18 -28.56 27.34
N LEU A 67 26.99 -27.43 26.60
CA LEU A 67 25.71 -26.99 26.07
C LEU A 67 25.52 -27.43 24.64
N SER A 68 24.33 -27.80 24.29
CA SER A 68 23.88 -28.06 22.91
C SER A 68 23.07 -26.89 22.35
N ILE A 69 22.92 -26.84 21.04
CA ILE A 69 22.02 -25.87 20.38
C ILE A 69 20.59 -26.11 20.86
N GLU A 70 20.19 -27.35 21.06
CA GLU A 70 18.85 -27.72 21.55
C GLU A 70 18.59 -27.18 22.98
N ASP A 71 19.58 -27.09 23.85
CA ASP A 71 19.44 -26.45 25.16
C ASP A 71 19.08 -24.96 25.01
N ILE A 72 19.65 -24.27 24.02
CA ILE A 72 19.38 -22.86 23.71
C ILE A 72 17.96 -22.72 23.16
N GLU A 73 17.58 -23.54 22.18
CA GLU A 73 16.25 -23.52 21.58
C GLU A 73 15.15 -23.74 22.63
N ASN A 74 15.34 -24.70 23.52
CA ASN A 74 14.42 -24.99 24.58
C ASN A 74 14.26 -23.83 25.56
N VAL A 75 15.35 -23.19 25.96
CA VAL A 75 15.32 -22.03 26.86
C VAL A 75 14.67 -20.83 26.20
N LEU A 76 14.95 -20.58 24.93
CA LEU A 76 14.29 -19.51 24.18
C LEU A 76 12.79 -19.76 24.06
N ALA A 77 12.36 -20.98 23.72
CA ALA A 77 10.96 -21.35 23.64
C ALA A 77 10.23 -21.18 24.96
N GLN A 78 10.86 -21.55 26.08
CA GLN A 78 10.28 -21.41 27.42
C GLN A 78 10.17 -19.95 27.89
N ASN A 79 11.06 -19.07 27.43
CA ASN A 79 11.08 -17.65 27.80
C ASN A 79 10.35 -16.74 26.79
N ASN A 80 9.92 -17.25 25.65
CA ASN A 80 9.17 -16.50 24.63
C ASN A 80 7.70 -16.94 24.62
N VAL A 81 7.04 -16.80 25.77
CA VAL A 81 5.65 -17.26 25.95
C VAL A 81 4.80 -16.09 26.40
N GLU A 82 3.63 -15.95 25.84
CA GLU A 82 2.57 -15.07 26.34
C GLU A 82 1.53 -15.95 27.08
N PRO A 83 1.78 -16.33 28.35
CA PRO A 83 0.78 -17.00 29.15
C PRO A 83 -0.37 -16.03 29.38
N GLY A 84 -1.58 -16.41 28.99
CA GLY A 84 -2.74 -15.55 29.01
C GLY A 84 -2.93 -14.72 30.29
N SER A 85 -3.96 -13.90 30.35
CA SER A 85 -4.29 -13.11 31.53
C SER A 85 -4.80 -14.01 32.64
N MET A 86 -4.31 -13.80 33.87
CA MET A 86 -4.84 -14.42 35.07
C MET A 86 -5.63 -13.36 35.85
N THR A 87 -6.86 -13.70 36.25
CA THR A 87 -7.68 -12.84 37.06
C THR A 87 -7.48 -13.22 38.55
N VAL A 88 -7.01 -12.28 39.35
CA VAL A 88 -6.85 -12.45 40.79
C VAL A 88 -7.91 -11.61 41.48
N ARG A 89 -8.68 -12.23 42.33
CA ARG A 89 -9.73 -11.58 43.13
C ARG A 89 -9.24 -11.37 44.56
N ASP A 90 -9.21 -10.11 44.99
CA ASP A 90 -8.90 -9.73 46.36
C ASP A 90 -10.08 -8.94 46.93
N GLY A 91 -10.92 -9.64 47.71
CA GLY A 91 -12.15 -9.09 48.26
C GLY A 91 -13.14 -8.62 47.18
N TYR A 92 -13.41 -7.32 47.14
CA TYR A 92 -14.30 -6.69 46.13
C TYR A 92 -13.60 -6.27 44.85
N TYR A 93 -12.29 -6.40 44.78
CA TYR A 93 -11.49 -5.99 43.64
C TYR A 93 -11.06 -7.19 42.77
N GLU A 94 -11.18 -7.04 41.48
CA GLU A 94 -10.75 -8.03 40.50
C GLU A 94 -9.62 -7.43 39.67
N TYR A 95 -8.45 -8.04 39.73
CA TYR A 95 -7.25 -7.60 39.02
C TYR A 95 -6.96 -8.54 37.87
N ASN A 96 -6.94 -8.00 36.63
CA ASN A 96 -6.46 -8.74 35.48
C ASN A 96 -4.94 -8.57 35.38
N ILE A 97 -4.19 -9.62 35.71
CA ILE A 97 -2.75 -9.64 35.61
C ILE A 97 -2.38 -10.27 34.27
N LYS A 98 -1.77 -9.49 33.40
CA LYS A 98 -1.22 -9.97 32.12
C LYS A 98 0.27 -10.25 32.28
N PHE A 99 0.67 -11.50 32.12
CA PHE A 99 2.07 -11.88 32.04
C PHE A 99 2.49 -11.84 30.56
N SER A 100 3.59 -11.17 30.26
CA SER A 100 4.21 -11.18 28.92
C SER A 100 5.72 -11.33 29.10
N THR A 101 6.23 -12.44 28.64
CA THR A 101 7.69 -12.73 28.63
C THR A 101 8.21 -12.72 27.19
N LEU A 102 7.56 -11.95 26.30
CA LEU A 102 7.98 -11.86 24.91
C LEU A 102 9.35 -11.20 24.81
N LEU A 103 10.25 -11.87 24.13
CA LEU A 103 11.60 -11.39 23.87
C LEU A 103 11.54 -10.36 22.72
N ARG A 104 11.80 -9.10 23.01
CA ARG A 104 11.68 -8.00 22.04
C ARG A 104 13.01 -7.28 21.79
N THR A 105 13.87 -7.27 22.76
CA THR A 105 15.16 -6.56 22.70
C THR A 105 16.34 -7.52 22.81
N GLU A 106 17.51 -7.04 22.38
CA GLU A 106 18.76 -7.80 22.57
C GLU A 106 19.03 -8.07 24.04
N GLU A 107 18.72 -7.09 24.90
CA GLU A 107 18.91 -7.18 26.36
C GLU A 107 18.03 -8.25 26.97
N ASP A 108 16.77 -8.39 26.52
CA ASP A 108 15.86 -9.45 27.00
C ASP A 108 16.47 -10.82 26.74
N VAL A 109 17.02 -11.04 25.54
CA VAL A 109 17.63 -12.31 25.16
C VAL A 109 18.97 -12.55 25.88
N LYS A 110 19.85 -11.52 25.93
CA LYS A 110 21.11 -11.60 26.66
C LYS A 110 20.93 -11.89 28.14
N GLY A 111 19.82 -11.43 28.72
CA GLY A 111 19.45 -11.60 30.12
C GLY A 111 18.92 -12.98 30.48
N ILE A 112 18.58 -13.83 29.52
CA ILE A 112 18.02 -15.17 29.78
C ILE A 112 19.03 -16.02 30.54
N LEU A 113 18.53 -16.67 31.59
CA LEU A 113 19.31 -17.56 32.44
C LEU A 113 19.08 -19.03 32.05
N LEU A 114 20.12 -19.73 31.73
CA LEU A 114 20.12 -21.17 31.48
C LEU A 114 20.71 -21.90 32.68
N ARG A 115 20.02 -22.93 33.14
CA ARG A 115 20.51 -23.77 34.25
C ARG A 115 20.98 -25.12 33.69
N LYS A 116 22.28 -25.43 33.87
CA LYS A 116 22.88 -26.71 33.48
C LYS A 116 23.78 -27.21 34.63
N GLU A 117 23.62 -28.44 35.05
CA GLU A 117 24.43 -29.08 36.11
C GLU A 117 24.58 -28.25 37.41
N GLY A 118 23.52 -27.55 37.81
CA GLY A 118 23.52 -26.69 39.00
C GLY A 118 24.16 -25.30 38.81
N ARG A 119 24.72 -25.01 37.63
CA ARG A 119 25.25 -23.69 37.28
C ARG A 119 24.18 -22.85 36.59
N ILE A 120 24.19 -21.55 36.88
CA ILE A 120 23.33 -20.57 36.19
C ILE A 120 24.26 -19.76 35.28
N ILE A 121 23.93 -19.75 33.99
CA ILE A 121 24.75 -19.11 32.95
C ILE A 121 23.80 -18.16 32.17
N ARG A 122 24.28 -16.96 31.82
CA ARG A 122 23.54 -16.03 30.99
C ARG A 122 23.77 -16.34 29.51
N LEU A 123 22.69 -16.24 28.72
CA LEU A 123 22.77 -16.46 27.27
C LEU A 123 23.79 -15.52 26.62
N GLY A 124 23.81 -14.24 27.05
CA GLY A 124 24.77 -13.25 26.57
C GLY A 124 26.23 -13.54 26.82
N ASP A 125 26.59 -14.46 27.73
CA ASP A 125 27.99 -14.79 28.02
C ASP A 125 28.62 -15.70 26.94
N PHE A 126 27.78 -16.46 26.21
CA PHE A 126 28.20 -17.41 25.21
C PHE A 126 27.52 -17.30 23.86
N CYS A 127 26.54 -16.40 23.73
CA CYS A 127 25.87 -16.08 22.46
C CYS A 127 26.05 -14.60 22.11
N ARG A 128 26.31 -14.33 20.83
CA ARG A 128 26.17 -12.99 20.26
C ARG A 128 24.71 -12.80 19.85
N VAL A 129 24.11 -11.72 20.32
CA VAL A 129 22.73 -11.37 20.01
C VAL A 129 22.75 -10.03 19.30
N GLU A 130 22.25 -10.00 18.09
CA GLU A 130 22.23 -8.80 17.23
C GLU A 130 20.89 -8.71 16.48
N ILE A 131 20.41 -7.48 16.28
CA ILE A 131 19.29 -7.23 15.39
C ILE A 131 19.84 -7.08 13.98
N VAL A 132 19.43 -7.97 13.10
CA VAL A 132 19.83 -7.99 11.69
C VAL A 132 18.59 -7.92 10.78
N PRO A 133 18.75 -7.45 9.53
CA PRO A 133 17.69 -7.57 8.55
C PRO A 133 17.39 -9.05 8.27
N ALA A 134 16.10 -9.39 8.23
CA ALA A 134 15.67 -10.71 7.79
C ALA A 134 15.99 -10.90 6.30
N LYS A 135 16.00 -12.15 5.85
CA LYS A 135 16.26 -12.47 4.45
C LYS A 135 15.23 -11.76 3.55
N GLU A 136 15.73 -10.95 2.63
CA GLU A 136 14.91 -10.20 1.69
C GLU A 136 14.13 -11.14 0.76
N LYS A 137 12.82 -10.92 0.67
CA LYS A 137 11.94 -11.64 -0.28
C LYS A 137 11.86 -10.94 -1.63
N GLY A 138 12.23 -9.66 -1.69
CA GLY A 138 12.22 -8.83 -2.88
C GLY A 138 12.76 -7.43 -2.58
N VAL A 139 13.23 -6.75 -3.61
CA VAL A 139 13.75 -5.38 -3.50
C VAL A 139 12.86 -4.45 -4.31
N SER A 140 12.38 -3.39 -3.68
CA SER A 140 11.69 -2.30 -4.36
C SER A 140 12.64 -1.11 -4.52
N MET A 141 12.66 -0.53 -5.72
CA MET A 141 13.49 0.62 -6.06
C MET A 141 12.66 1.74 -6.63
N SER A 142 12.95 2.96 -6.22
CA SER A 142 12.35 4.18 -6.77
C SER A 142 13.44 5.23 -7.01
N ASN A 143 13.54 5.74 -8.24
CA ASN A 143 14.55 6.71 -8.64
C ASN A 143 16.00 6.31 -8.29
N GLY A 144 16.31 5.02 -8.39
CA GLY A 144 17.64 4.48 -8.06
C GLY A 144 17.93 4.35 -6.57
N LYS A 145 16.98 4.65 -5.71
CA LYS A 145 17.06 4.45 -4.26
C LYS A 145 16.23 3.26 -3.82
N ARG A 146 16.64 2.63 -2.72
CA ARG A 146 15.84 1.57 -2.09
C ARG A 146 14.55 2.17 -1.54
N ALA A 147 13.43 1.52 -1.79
CA ALA A 147 12.12 2.05 -1.49
C ALA A 147 11.21 1.03 -0.80
N VAL A 148 10.31 1.51 0.02
CA VAL A 148 9.13 0.78 0.47
C VAL A 148 7.96 1.23 -0.39
N THR A 149 7.30 0.29 -1.08
CA THR A 149 6.21 0.59 -2.00
C THR A 149 4.88 0.16 -1.39
N LEU A 150 3.94 1.11 -1.31
CA LEU A 150 2.58 0.88 -0.86
C LEU A 150 1.63 0.92 -2.07
N ALA A 151 0.93 -0.17 -2.31
CA ALA A 151 -0.15 -0.24 -3.28
C ALA A 151 -1.47 0.04 -2.57
N VAL A 152 -2.05 1.21 -2.84
CA VAL A 152 -3.31 1.63 -2.23
C VAL A 152 -4.46 1.17 -3.12
N ILE A 153 -5.36 0.36 -2.57
CA ILE A 153 -6.48 -0.24 -3.27
C ILE A 153 -7.76 0.48 -2.85
N LYS A 154 -8.49 0.97 -3.85
CA LYS A 154 -9.73 1.71 -3.67
C LYS A 154 -10.86 0.82 -3.15
N GLN A 155 -11.69 1.37 -2.26
CA GLN A 155 -12.94 0.74 -1.84
C GLN A 155 -13.90 0.63 -3.05
N ALA A 156 -14.62 -0.49 -3.16
CA ALA A 156 -15.41 -0.81 -4.36
C ALA A 156 -16.47 0.27 -4.67
N ASP A 157 -17.17 0.73 -3.63
CA ASP A 157 -18.29 1.65 -3.76
C ASP A 157 -17.91 3.13 -3.76
N GLU A 158 -16.61 3.43 -3.53
CA GLU A 158 -16.13 4.81 -3.46
C GLU A 158 -15.72 5.36 -4.82
N ASN A 159 -15.67 6.68 -4.92
CA ASN A 159 -15.28 7.38 -6.14
C ASN A 159 -13.74 7.47 -6.22
N MET A 160 -13.19 7.29 -7.43
CA MET A 160 -11.74 7.38 -7.66
C MET A 160 -11.20 8.80 -7.42
N GLU A 161 -11.98 9.83 -7.76
CA GLU A 161 -11.55 11.23 -7.57
C GLU A 161 -11.49 11.60 -6.09
N ASP A 162 -12.44 11.13 -5.28
CA ASP A 162 -12.45 11.36 -3.83
C ASP A 162 -11.26 10.68 -3.17
N MET A 163 -10.93 9.44 -3.58
CA MET A 163 -9.73 8.75 -3.13
C MET A 163 -8.45 9.54 -3.49
N LYS A 164 -8.36 10.07 -4.72
CA LYS A 164 -7.22 10.88 -5.18
C LYS A 164 -7.03 12.12 -4.30
N LEU A 165 -8.12 12.83 -3.99
CA LEU A 165 -8.09 14.01 -3.13
C LEU A 165 -7.67 13.66 -1.70
N ALA A 166 -8.23 12.58 -1.12
CA ALA A 166 -7.90 12.10 0.21
C ALA A 166 -6.41 11.69 0.33
N ILE A 167 -5.91 10.93 -0.66
CA ILE A 167 -4.51 10.51 -0.70
C ILE A 167 -3.59 11.72 -0.85
N ASN A 168 -3.87 12.65 -1.77
CA ASN A 168 -3.03 13.84 -1.97
C ASN A 168 -2.96 14.70 -0.70
N SER A 169 -4.08 14.94 -0.03
CA SER A 169 -4.11 15.69 1.23
C SER A 169 -3.31 15.00 2.34
N THR A 170 -3.42 13.68 2.42
CA THR A 170 -2.66 12.86 3.39
C THR A 170 -1.16 12.89 3.06
N MET A 171 -0.79 12.84 1.78
CA MET A 171 0.59 12.95 1.34
C MET A 171 1.21 14.31 1.65
N ASP A 172 0.46 15.40 1.45
CA ASP A 172 0.93 16.75 1.79
C ASP A 172 1.13 16.91 3.30
N TYR A 173 0.29 16.27 4.11
CA TYR A 173 0.49 16.19 5.55
C TYR A 173 1.78 15.41 5.89
N PHE A 174 1.99 14.22 5.30
CA PHE A 174 3.19 13.42 5.57
C PHE A 174 4.48 14.14 5.17
N LYS A 175 4.51 14.81 4.01
CA LYS A 175 5.68 15.59 3.57
C LYS A 175 6.06 16.71 4.55
N LYS A 176 5.06 17.29 5.23
CA LYS A 176 5.30 18.36 6.24
C LYS A 176 5.80 17.79 7.56
N VAL A 177 5.23 16.66 7.98
CA VAL A 177 5.53 16.06 9.30
C VAL A 177 6.82 15.25 9.27
N TYR A 178 7.13 14.61 8.13
CA TYR A 178 8.28 13.71 7.97
C TYR A 178 9.23 14.22 6.86
N PRO A 179 9.99 15.26 7.13
CA PRO A 179 10.82 15.94 6.12
C PRO A 179 11.98 15.08 5.60
N ASP A 180 12.40 14.04 6.35
CA ASP A 180 13.53 13.16 6.00
C ASP A 180 13.13 12.02 5.05
N ILE A 181 11.82 11.84 4.84
CA ILE A 181 11.29 10.82 3.95
C ILE A 181 10.79 11.50 2.67
N ASP A 182 11.16 10.93 1.53
CA ASP A 182 10.62 11.34 0.25
C ASP A 182 9.46 10.44 -0.16
N PHE A 183 8.34 11.07 -0.51
CA PHE A 183 7.11 10.41 -0.92
C PHE A 183 6.87 10.66 -2.40
N SER A 184 6.83 9.61 -3.20
CA SER A 184 6.58 9.70 -4.63
C SER A 184 5.48 8.74 -5.08
N ILE A 185 4.73 9.12 -6.10
CA ILE A 185 3.72 8.27 -6.73
C ILE A 185 4.30 7.80 -8.06
N SER A 186 4.56 6.49 -8.18
CA SER A 186 5.14 5.93 -9.40
C SER A 186 4.10 5.40 -10.37
N ARG A 187 2.96 4.98 -9.89
CA ARG A 187 1.88 4.42 -10.70
C ARG A 187 0.56 5.02 -10.28
N ASN A 188 0.09 5.97 -11.07
CA ASN A 188 -1.18 6.64 -10.83
C ASN A 188 -2.20 6.19 -11.89
N GLN A 189 -3.10 5.29 -11.51
CA GLN A 189 -4.15 4.83 -12.44
C GLN A 189 -5.22 5.90 -12.67
N THR A 190 -5.31 6.92 -11.80
CA THR A 190 -6.25 8.03 -12.02
C THR A 190 -5.84 8.90 -13.20
N GLU A 191 -4.54 9.08 -13.46
CA GLU A 191 -4.06 9.80 -14.63
C GLU A 191 -4.47 9.13 -15.95
N LEU A 192 -4.45 7.79 -15.96
CA LEU A 192 -4.92 7.03 -17.13
C LEU A 192 -6.43 7.23 -17.34
N LEU A 193 -7.20 7.30 -16.27
CA LEU A 193 -8.63 7.59 -16.35
C LEU A 193 -8.88 9.02 -16.85
N ASP A 194 -8.19 10.02 -16.29
CA ASP A 194 -8.28 11.43 -16.68
C ASP A 194 -7.90 11.61 -18.16
N TYR A 195 -6.82 10.95 -18.61
CA TYR A 195 -6.41 10.94 -20.00
C TYR A 195 -7.47 10.32 -20.92
N THR A 196 -8.07 9.21 -20.50
CA THR A 196 -9.13 8.52 -21.26
C THR A 196 -10.38 9.38 -21.37
N ILE A 197 -10.79 10.04 -20.30
CA ILE A 197 -11.95 10.97 -20.31
C ILE A 197 -11.67 12.16 -21.22
N SER A 198 -10.48 12.77 -21.12
CA SER A 198 -10.08 13.89 -21.96
C SER A 198 -10.03 13.51 -23.44
N ASN A 199 -9.46 12.36 -23.78
CA ASN A 199 -9.46 11.84 -25.15
C ASN A 199 -10.87 11.55 -25.66
N LEU A 200 -11.73 10.99 -24.83
CA LEU A 200 -13.13 10.74 -25.17
C LEU A 200 -13.84 12.05 -25.52
N GLN A 201 -13.69 13.06 -24.67
CA GLN A 201 -14.30 14.38 -24.87
C GLN A 201 -13.78 15.03 -26.15
N GLN A 202 -12.47 14.97 -26.41
CA GLN A 202 -11.86 15.52 -27.62
C GLN A 202 -12.35 14.79 -28.86
N ASN A 203 -12.37 13.46 -28.86
CA ASN A 203 -12.80 12.65 -29.99
C ASN A 203 -14.30 12.82 -30.27
N LEU A 204 -15.14 12.90 -29.25
CA LEU A 204 -16.56 13.20 -29.42
C LEU A 204 -16.79 14.59 -30.02
N SER A 205 -16.06 15.61 -29.55
CA SER A 205 -16.18 16.98 -30.05
C SER A 205 -15.70 17.06 -31.51
N LEU A 206 -14.58 16.43 -31.82
CA LEU A 206 -14.03 16.40 -33.18
C LEU A 206 -14.93 15.60 -34.13
N GLY A 207 -15.41 14.44 -33.71
CA GLY A 207 -16.34 13.61 -34.48
C GLY A 207 -17.65 14.33 -34.75
N PHE A 208 -18.21 15.02 -33.77
CA PHE A 208 -19.39 15.86 -33.91
C PHE A 208 -19.15 16.95 -34.98
N LEU A 209 -18.02 17.65 -34.90
CA LEU A 209 -17.66 18.68 -35.88
C LEU A 209 -17.61 18.11 -37.30
N PHE A 210 -16.92 16.98 -37.51
CA PHE A 210 -16.85 16.32 -38.80
C PHE A 210 -18.20 15.87 -39.33
N ILE A 211 -19.05 15.31 -38.50
CA ILE A 211 -20.41 14.90 -38.87
C ILE A 211 -21.22 16.11 -39.33
N CYS A 212 -21.16 17.23 -38.61
CA CYS A 212 -21.81 18.45 -39.01
C CYS A 212 -21.33 18.97 -40.35
N ILE A 213 -20.02 18.99 -40.59
CA ILE A 213 -19.42 19.41 -41.88
C ILE A 213 -19.89 18.52 -43.04
N VAL A 214 -19.80 17.21 -42.88
CA VAL A 214 -20.19 16.24 -43.93
C VAL A 214 -21.70 16.35 -44.17
N ALA A 215 -22.53 16.45 -43.14
CA ALA A 215 -23.98 16.57 -43.30
C ALA A 215 -24.39 17.87 -44.00
N VAL A 216 -23.71 18.99 -43.74
CA VAL A 216 -23.96 20.26 -44.49
C VAL A 216 -23.57 20.10 -45.93
N LEU A 217 -22.44 19.45 -46.23
CA LEU A 217 -21.97 19.28 -47.62
C LEU A 217 -22.87 18.38 -48.45
N PHE A 218 -23.44 17.31 -47.85
CA PHE A 218 -24.27 16.34 -48.58
C PHE A 218 -25.73 16.72 -48.65
N LEU A 219 -26.28 17.33 -47.58
CA LEU A 219 -27.73 17.67 -47.49
C LEU A 219 -28.03 19.08 -48.03
N GLY A 220 -27.02 19.96 -48.14
CA GLY A 220 -27.20 21.32 -48.61
C GLY A 220 -28.11 22.21 -47.72
N ASP A 221 -28.44 21.72 -46.52
CA ASP A 221 -29.26 22.39 -45.52
C ASP A 221 -28.57 22.39 -44.16
N ILE A 222 -28.66 23.46 -43.41
CA ILE A 222 -28.04 23.61 -42.08
C ILE A 222 -28.96 23.06 -41.00
N LYS A 223 -30.28 22.97 -41.23
CA LYS A 223 -31.23 22.54 -40.23
C LYS A 223 -31.12 21.05 -39.90
N SER A 224 -30.92 20.20 -40.88
CA SER A 224 -30.83 18.76 -40.71
C SER A 224 -29.58 18.35 -39.91
N PRO A 225 -28.37 18.86 -40.16
CA PRO A 225 -27.17 18.63 -39.36
C PRO A 225 -27.33 19.09 -37.91
N PHE A 226 -28.02 20.21 -37.68
CA PHE A 226 -28.27 20.71 -36.34
C PHE A 226 -29.16 19.75 -35.53
N ILE A 227 -30.22 19.21 -36.13
CA ILE A 227 -31.10 18.24 -35.50
C ILE A 227 -30.33 16.94 -35.15
N ILE A 228 -29.51 16.46 -36.09
CA ILE A 228 -28.66 15.26 -35.86
C ILE A 228 -27.70 15.52 -34.69
N GLY A 229 -27.02 16.65 -34.68
CA GLY A 229 -26.10 17.02 -33.60
C GLY A 229 -26.80 17.15 -32.25
N LEU A 230 -27.95 17.76 -32.19
CA LEU A 230 -28.75 17.88 -30.97
C LEU A 230 -29.18 16.50 -30.45
N SER A 231 -29.61 15.62 -31.35
CA SER A 231 -30.00 14.23 -31.00
C SER A 231 -28.85 13.47 -30.39
N MET A 232 -27.61 13.65 -30.91
CA MET A 232 -26.40 13.00 -30.35
C MET A 232 -26.13 13.45 -28.91
N VAL A 233 -26.14 14.77 -28.65
CA VAL A 233 -25.94 15.33 -27.33
C VAL A 233 -26.98 14.80 -26.33
N VAL A 234 -28.26 14.83 -26.74
CA VAL A 234 -29.38 14.32 -25.90
C VAL A 234 -29.17 12.83 -25.58
N SER A 235 -28.77 12.01 -26.56
CA SER A 235 -28.54 10.59 -26.36
C SER A 235 -27.41 10.33 -25.35
N ILE A 236 -26.32 11.10 -25.41
CA ILE A 236 -25.22 11.00 -24.44
C ILE A 236 -25.68 11.39 -23.05
N VAL A 237 -26.43 12.48 -22.91
CA VAL A 237 -26.97 12.92 -21.61
C VAL A 237 -27.88 11.86 -21.01
N ILE A 238 -28.76 11.27 -21.83
CA ILE A 238 -29.65 10.17 -21.39
C ILE A 238 -28.80 8.96 -20.93
N CYS A 239 -27.76 8.60 -21.65
CA CYS A 239 -26.87 7.51 -21.26
C CYS A 239 -26.19 7.76 -19.90
N PHE A 240 -25.66 8.95 -19.67
CA PHE A 240 -25.10 9.32 -18.35
C PHE A 240 -26.16 9.38 -17.25
N LEU A 241 -27.40 9.79 -17.57
CA LEU A 241 -28.49 9.72 -16.62
C LEU A 241 -28.79 8.28 -16.19
N PHE A 242 -28.77 7.33 -17.11
CA PHE A 242 -28.91 5.92 -16.77
C PHE A 242 -27.73 5.40 -15.93
N PHE A 243 -26.49 5.78 -16.24
CA PHE A 243 -25.34 5.44 -15.41
C PHE A 243 -25.51 5.93 -13.97
N TYR A 244 -26.00 7.16 -13.81
CA TYR A 244 -26.29 7.72 -12.49
C TYR A 244 -27.41 6.98 -11.76
N LEU A 245 -28.55 6.69 -12.44
CA LEU A 245 -29.69 5.99 -11.84
C LEU A 245 -29.35 4.56 -11.41
N PHE A 246 -28.56 3.85 -12.22
CA PHE A 246 -28.15 2.49 -11.92
C PHE A 246 -26.87 2.40 -11.07
N LYS A 247 -26.37 3.55 -10.59
CA LYS A 247 -25.12 3.65 -9.81
C LYS A 247 -23.93 2.94 -10.48
N MET A 248 -23.87 2.97 -11.81
CA MET A 248 -22.77 2.38 -12.55
C MET A 248 -21.52 3.25 -12.42
N SER A 249 -20.38 2.65 -12.07
CA SER A 249 -19.12 3.37 -12.00
C SER A 249 -18.62 3.76 -13.40
N LEU A 250 -18.17 4.99 -13.54
CA LEU A 250 -17.46 5.45 -14.73
C LEU A 250 -16.05 4.84 -14.70
N ASN A 251 -15.77 3.94 -15.62
CA ASN A 251 -14.47 3.34 -15.81
C ASN A 251 -14.08 3.30 -17.30
N ILE A 252 -12.85 2.92 -17.59
CA ILE A 252 -12.34 2.88 -18.96
C ILE A 252 -13.20 1.98 -19.86
N ILE A 253 -13.74 0.88 -19.33
CA ILE A 253 -14.56 -0.08 -20.08
C ILE A 253 -15.93 0.51 -20.41
N SER A 254 -16.61 1.13 -19.44
CA SER A 254 -17.92 1.76 -19.66
C SER A 254 -17.84 2.94 -20.64
N LEU A 255 -16.75 3.74 -20.56
CA LEU A 255 -16.53 4.86 -21.46
C LEU A 255 -16.12 4.39 -22.87
N SER A 256 -15.30 3.35 -22.99
CA SER A 256 -14.92 2.81 -24.31
C SER A 256 -16.07 2.16 -25.06
N GLY A 257 -17.06 1.62 -24.35
CA GLY A 257 -18.30 1.13 -24.94
C GLY A 257 -19.21 2.22 -25.51
N LEU A 258 -19.13 3.43 -24.97
CA LEU A 258 -19.95 4.55 -25.40
C LEU A 258 -19.55 5.10 -26.78
N ILE A 259 -18.26 5.01 -27.13
CA ILE A 259 -17.71 5.51 -28.41
C ILE A 259 -18.31 4.76 -29.63
N PRO A 260 -18.20 3.42 -29.75
CA PRO A 260 -18.73 2.71 -30.92
C PRO A 260 -20.25 2.81 -31.04
N VAL A 261 -20.98 2.85 -29.91
CA VAL A 261 -22.42 3.03 -29.94
C VAL A 261 -22.81 4.37 -30.54
N SER A 262 -22.14 5.45 -30.15
CA SER A 262 -22.39 6.78 -30.70
C SER A 262 -22.14 6.85 -32.21
N TYR A 263 -21.09 6.19 -32.72
CA TYR A 263 -20.78 6.15 -34.16
C TYR A 263 -21.73 5.24 -34.94
N THR A 264 -22.10 4.07 -34.41
CA THR A 264 -22.98 3.12 -35.13
C THR A 264 -24.40 3.66 -35.27
N HIS A 265 -24.94 4.34 -34.28
CA HIS A 265 -26.25 4.96 -34.37
C HIS A 265 -26.31 6.15 -35.32
N LEU A 266 -25.17 6.81 -35.60
CA LEU A 266 -25.06 7.89 -36.57
C LEU A 266 -24.85 7.40 -38.00
N THR A 267 -24.25 6.23 -38.20
CA THR A 267 -23.95 5.71 -39.54
C THR A 267 -24.94 4.71 -40.09
N LEU A 268 -25.88 4.21 -39.27
CA LEU A 268 -26.86 3.18 -39.65
C LEU A 268 -28.29 3.62 -40.00
N PRO A 269 -28.70 4.89 -40.08
CA PRO A 269 -30.05 5.21 -40.53
C PRO A 269 -30.21 5.39 -42.03
N THR A 270 -29.42 4.68 -42.84
CA THR A 270 -29.48 4.73 -44.32
C THR A 270 -29.66 3.37 -44.96
N ILE A 271 -30.57 2.54 -44.40
CA ILE A 271 -31.18 1.42 -45.14
C ILE A 271 -32.66 1.42 -44.86
#